data_d72ff75b6e2c60e2656fc67cb5ecf568
#
_entry.id   d72ff75b6e2c60e2656fc67cb5ecf568
#
_cell.length_a   1.000
_cell.length_b   1.000
_cell.length_c   1.000
_cell.angle_alpha   90.00
_cell.angle_beta   90.00
_cell.angle_gamma   90.00
#
_symmetry.space_group_name_H-M   'P 1'
#
loop_
_entity.id
_entity.type
_entity.pdbx_description
1 polymer ?
#
loop_
_entity_poly.entity_id
_entity_poly.type
_entity_poly.pdbx_seq_one_letter_code
_entity_poly.pdbx_strand_id
1 'polypeptide(L)'
;ASCLVGSEMCIRDRYRRILNRAFGPGGWGLKPQGEPEIAQGILSREWTLICLGRFVSTARGEQEFFRPNGVPTANEGAKSNALMRCCKDLGIASELWDPRFVRQFKAKHCVEVWCQTADGKKYVYNTLICRKKYWRRRDDEPFQYPAKEVGTVGKT
;
A
#
# COMPACT_ATOMS: atom_id res chain seq x y z
N ALA A 1 -3.59 -16.45 -6.25
CA ALA A 1 -2.89 -16.83 -5.01
C ALA A 1 -1.87 -15.77 -4.54
N SER A 2 -1.34 -14.94 -5.43
CA SER A 2 -0.43 -13.85 -5.01
C SER A 2 -1.15 -12.64 -4.37
N CYS A 3 -2.48 -12.63 -4.37
CA CYS A 3 -3.29 -11.57 -3.75
C CYS A 3 -3.28 -11.57 -2.22
N LEU A 4 -2.81 -12.62 -1.58
CA LEU A 4 -2.81 -12.75 -0.11
C LEU A 4 -1.53 -12.28 0.55
N VAL A 5 -0.54 -11.85 -0.22
CA VAL A 5 0.82 -11.63 0.28
C VAL A 5 1.23 -10.16 0.36
N GLY A 6 0.40 -9.22 -0.04
CA GLY A 6 0.78 -7.82 -0.02
C GLY A 6 0.05 -7.02 1.05
N SER A 7 0.77 -6.49 2.01
CA SER A 7 0.27 -5.47 2.94
C SER A 7 -0.43 -4.31 2.21
N GLU A 8 -0.05 -4.01 0.98
CA GLU A 8 -0.66 -2.97 0.15
C GLU A 8 -2.10 -3.30 -0.28
N MET A 9 -2.41 -4.54 -0.64
CA MET A 9 -3.78 -4.92 -1.02
C MET A 9 -4.73 -4.83 0.17
N CYS A 10 -4.31 -5.25 1.35
CA CYS A 10 -5.09 -5.09 2.58
C CYS A 10 -5.38 -3.62 2.90
N ILE A 11 -4.44 -2.71 2.64
CA ILE A 11 -4.63 -1.27 2.87
C ILE A 11 -5.67 -0.71 1.90
N ARG A 12 -5.57 -1.03 0.61
CA ARG A 12 -6.51 -0.55 -0.43
C ARG A 12 -7.95 -1.02 -0.17
N ASP A 13 -8.12 -2.25 0.29
CA ASP A 13 -9.43 -2.79 0.67
C ASP A 13 -9.99 -2.12 1.93
N ARG A 14 -9.16 -1.72 2.87
CA ARG A 14 -9.59 -0.98 4.07
C ARG A 14 -10.25 0.35 3.70
N TYR A 15 -9.70 1.11 2.76
CA TYR A 15 -10.32 2.35 2.28
C TYR A 15 -11.71 2.10 1.70
N ARG A 16 -11.88 1.07 0.86
CA ARG A 16 -13.18 0.69 0.31
C ARG A 16 -14.17 0.29 1.39
N ARG A 17 -13.74 -0.47 2.40
CA ARG A 17 -14.59 -0.86 3.53
C ARG A 17 -15.03 0.34 4.37
N ILE A 18 -14.14 1.30 4.59
CA ILE A 18 -14.46 2.55 5.30
C ILE A 18 -15.48 3.35 4.51
N LEU A 19 -15.28 3.54 3.21
CA LEU A 19 -16.22 4.24 2.34
C LEU A 19 -17.58 3.54 2.27
N ASN A 20 -17.60 2.20 2.17
CA ASN A 20 -18.84 1.42 2.19
C ASN A 20 -19.57 1.56 3.54
N ARG A 21 -18.84 1.64 4.64
CA ARG A 21 -19.45 1.84 5.96
C ARG A 21 -19.99 3.26 6.15
N ALA A 22 -19.29 4.26 5.62
CA ALA A 22 -19.66 5.67 5.76
C ALA A 22 -20.80 6.08 4.83
N PHE A 23 -20.78 5.62 3.58
CA PHE A 23 -21.69 6.08 2.51
C PHE A 23 -22.62 5.00 1.97
N GLY A 24 -22.43 3.76 2.39
CA GLY A 24 -23.12 2.58 1.86
C GLY A 24 -22.53 2.08 0.53
N PRO A 25 -22.76 0.80 0.19
CA PRO A 25 -22.46 0.26 -1.12
C PRO A 25 -23.23 1.04 -2.21
N GLY A 26 -22.53 1.55 -3.22
CA GLY A 26 -23.11 2.41 -4.25
C GLY A 26 -23.26 3.88 -3.87
N GLY A 27 -23.06 4.26 -2.61
CA GLY A 27 -23.06 5.66 -2.15
C GLY A 27 -21.78 6.44 -2.50
N TRP A 28 -20.79 5.79 -3.08
CA TRP A 28 -19.54 6.40 -3.53
C TRP A 28 -19.04 5.74 -4.81
N GLY A 29 -18.20 6.45 -5.55
CA GLY A 29 -17.59 5.93 -6.77
C GLY A 29 -16.37 6.73 -7.21
N LEU A 30 -15.51 6.08 -7.99
CA LEU A 30 -14.38 6.71 -8.68
C LEU A 30 -14.70 6.83 -10.17
N LYS A 31 -14.72 8.07 -10.65
CA LYS A 31 -14.88 8.37 -12.07
C LYS A 31 -13.51 8.63 -12.69
N PRO A 32 -13.13 7.91 -13.76
CA PRO A 32 -11.90 8.21 -14.48
C PRO A 32 -12.03 9.56 -15.21
N GLN A 33 -10.94 10.32 -15.27
CA GLN A 33 -10.81 11.54 -16.03
C GLN A 33 -9.79 11.32 -17.15
N GLY A 34 -10.16 11.72 -18.38
CA GLY A 34 -9.30 11.60 -19.54
C GLY A 34 -8.88 10.16 -19.89
N GLU A 35 -7.96 10.04 -20.81
CA GLU A 35 -7.35 8.77 -21.19
C GLU A 35 -6.15 8.43 -20.29
N PRO A 36 -5.79 7.15 -20.12
CA PRO A 36 -4.60 6.76 -19.40
C PRO A 36 -3.35 7.19 -20.19
N GLU A 37 -2.41 7.81 -19.52
CA GLU A 37 -1.10 8.14 -20.06
C GLU A 37 -0.11 7.03 -19.71
N ILE A 38 0.66 6.60 -20.70
CA ILE A 38 1.71 5.58 -20.53
C ILE A 38 3.04 6.22 -20.92
N ALA A 39 3.93 6.34 -19.95
CA ALA A 39 5.27 6.85 -20.16
C ALA A 39 6.28 6.05 -19.34
N GLN A 40 7.39 5.65 -19.95
CA GLN A 40 8.51 4.96 -19.29
C GLN A 40 8.11 3.73 -18.44
N GLY A 41 7.07 2.98 -18.89
CA GLY A 41 6.59 1.80 -18.14
C GLY A 41 5.71 2.15 -16.94
N ILE A 42 5.29 3.40 -16.80
CA ILE A 42 4.33 3.86 -15.79
C ILE A 42 3.02 4.21 -16.49
N LEU A 43 1.93 3.63 -16.00
CA LEU A 43 0.58 4.03 -16.35
C LEU A 43 0.09 5.04 -15.32
N SER A 44 -0.37 6.19 -15.79
CA SER A 44 -0.98 7.22 -14.94
C SER A 44 -2.33 7.66 -15.48
N ARG A 45 -3.27 7.95 -14.60
CA ARG A 45 -4.59 8.49 -14.94
C ARG A 45 -5.16 9.28 -13.77
N GLU A 46 -5.96 10.28 -14.07
CA GLU A 46 -6.70 11.02 -13.06
C GLU A 46 -8.04 10.34 -12.75
N TRP A 47 -8.41 10.41 -11.47
CA TRP A 47 -9.65 9.85 -10.96
C TRP A 47 -10.32 10.82 -10.01
N THR A 48 -11.61 10.97 -10.13
CA THR A 48 -12.44 11.81 -9.28
C THR A 48 -13.23 10.94 -8.31
N LEU A 49 -13.12 11.22 -7.02
CA LEU A 49 -13.95 10.61 -5.98
C LEU A 49 -15.25 11.40 -5.84
N ILE A 50 -16.35 10.69 -5.91
CA ILE A 50 -17.71 11.20 -5.75
C ILE A 50 -18.35 10.43 -4.59
N CYS A 51 -18.92 11.13 -3.62
CA CYS A 51 -19.66 10.54 -2.51
C CYS A 51 -21.05 11.17 -2.41
N LEU A 52 -22.09 10.34 -2.36
CA LEU A 52 -23.50 10.77 -2.33
C LEU A 52 -23.85 11.81 -3.44
N GLY A 53 -23.33 11.57 -4.65
CA GLY A 53 -23.51 12.46 -5.79
C GLY A 53 -22.72 13.76 -5.76
N ARG A 54 -21.91 13.99 -4.72
CA ARG A 54 -21.09 15.20 -4.57
C ARG A 54 -19.62 14.92 -4.90
N PHE A 55 -19.00 15.86 -5.57
CA PHE A 55 -17.56 15.88 -5.80
C PHE A 55 -16.82 15.97 -4.45
N VAL A 56 -15.78 15.17 -4.28
CA VAL A 56 -14.91 15.20 -3.10
C VAL A 56 -13.54 15.74 -3.50
N SER A 57 -12.85 15.02 -4.38
CA SER A 57 -11.51 15.41 -4.82
C SER A 57 -11.12 14.67 -6.10
N THR A 58 -10.07 15.14 -6.73
CA THR A 58 -9.42 14.48 -7.88
C THR A 58 -7.97 14.18 -7.53
N ALA A 59 -7.52 12.99 -7.88
CA ALA A 59 -6.13 12.60 -7.70
C ALA A 59 -5.62 11.77 -8.88
N ARG A 60 -4.35 11.94 -9.22
CA ARG A 60 -3.66 11.13 -10.20
C ARG A 60 -3.19 9.83 -9.54
N GLY A 61 -3.59 8.69 -10.11
CA GLY A 61 -3.09 7.38 -9.74
C GLY A 61 -2.02 6.93 -10.71
N GLU A 62 -0.98 6.30 -10.19
CA GLU A 62 0.17 5.83 -10.95
C GLU A 62 0.48 4.38 -10.59
N GLN A 63 0.89 3.60 -11.59
CA GLN A 63 1.31 2.22 -11.41
C GLN A 63 2.37 1.83 -12.43
N GLU A 64 3.48 1.32 -11.96
CA GLU A 64 4.51 0.72 -12.82
C GLU A 64 4.04 -0.64 -13.34
N PHE A 65 4.43 -0.97 -14.58
CA PHE A 65 4.27 -2.29 -15.16
C PHE A 65 5.48 -2.65 -16.02
N PHE A 66 5.85 -3.94 -15.97
CA PHE A 66 7.06 -4.43 -16.65
C PHE A 66 6.76 -5.26 -17.89
N ARG A 67 5.50 -5.65 -18.10
CA ARG A 67 5.10 -6.51 -19.22
C ARG A 67 4.05 -5.81 -20.07
N PRO A 68 4.09 -5.92 -21.41
CA PRO A 68 3.08 -5.32 -22.29
C PRO A 68 1.64 -5.68 -21.90
N ASN A 69 1.42 -6.92 -21.45
CA ASN A 69 0.10 -7.39 -21.01
C ASN A 69 -0.29 -6.92 -19.61
N GLY A 70 0.56 -6.14 -18.94
CA GLY A 70 0.33 -5.63 -17.58
C GLY A 70 -0.55 -4.38 -17.50
N VAL A 71 -0.92 -3.77 -18.62
CA VAL A 71 -1.70 -2.53 -18.68
C VAL A 71 -3.05 -2.62 -17.94
N PRO A 72 -3.88 -3.65 -18.11
CA PRO A 72 -5.14 -3.75 -17.37
C PRO A 72 -4.93 -3.82 -15.84
N THR A 73 -3.95 -4.60 -15.39
CA THR A 73 -3.59 -4.70 -13.96
C THR A 73 -3.02 -3.39 -13.44
N ALA A 74 -2.19 -2.70 -14.23
CA ALA A 74 -1.65 -1.39 -13.87
C ALA A 74 -2.77 -0.34 -13.74
N ASN A 75 -3.79 -0.39 -14.60
CA ASN A 75 -4.93 0.52 -14.51
C ASN A 75 -5.71 0.33 -13.18
N GLU A 76 -5.95 -0.90 -12.76
CA GLU A 76 -6.57 -1.17 -11.45
C GLU A 76 -5.66 -0.76 -10.28
N GLY A 77 -4.35 -0.93 -10.43
CA GLY A 77 -3.37 -0.43 -9.48
C GLY A 77 -3.40 1.10 -9.36
N ALA A 78 -3.40 1.81 -10.49
CA ALA A 78 -3.50 3.28 -10.56
C ALA A 78 -4.82 3.78 -9.95
N LYS A 79 -5.95 3.13 -10.25
CA LYS A 79 -7.25 3.42 -9.65
C LYS A 79 -7.22 3.31 -8.12
N SER A 80 -6.61 2.26 -7.60
CA SER A 80 -6.48 2.06 -6.15
C SER A 80 -5.54 3.08 -5.50
N ASN A 81 -4.48 3.49 -6.19
CA ASN A 81 -3.57 4.54 -5.74
C ASN A 81 -4.30 5.90 -5.68
N ALA A 82 -5.06 6.25 -6.72
CA ALA A 82 -5.89 7.44 -6.74
C ALA A 82 -6.93 7.46 -5.61
N LEU A 83 -7.62 6.33 -5.37
CA LEU A 83 -8.58 6.20 -4.27
C LEU A 83 -7.96 6.58 -2.93
N MET A 84 -6.79 6.02 -2.62
CA MET A 84 -6.08 6.30 -1.39
C MET A 84 -5.74 7.79 -1.27
N ARG A 85 -5.32 8.43 -2.35
CA ARG A 85 -5.02 9.87 -2.39
C ARG A 85 -6.28 10.72 -2.16
N CYS A 86 -7.39 10.41 -2.84
CA CYS A 86 -8.67 11.12 -2.66
C CYS A 86 -9.24 10.95 -1.24
N CYS A 87 -9.07 9.79 -0.63
CA CYS A 87 -9.56 9.53 0.72
C CYS A 87 -8.87 10.39 1.79
N LYS A 88 -7.69 10.95 1.51
CA LYS A 88 -7.04 11.90 2.42
C LYS A 88 -7.88 13.16 2.63
N ASP A 89 -8.54 13.63 1.57
CA ASP A 89 -9.36 14.84 1.63
C ASP A 89 -10.65 14.62 2.42
N LEU A 90 -11.04 13.36 2.62
CA LEU A 90 -12.07 12.95 3.58
C LEU A 90 -11.54 12.77 5.01
N GLY A 91 -10.26 13.01 5.25
CA GLY A 91 -9.62 12.78 6.54
C GLY A 91 -9.37 11.31 6.87
N ILE A 92 -9.61 10.38 5.96
CA ILE A 92 -9.40 8.95 6.20
C ILE A 92 -7.90 8.67 6.31
N ALA A 93 -7.48 8.19 7.48
CA ALA A 93 -6.10 7.86 7.79
C ALA A 93 -5.13 9.05 7.64
N SER A 94 -5.61 10.29 7.80
CA SER A 94 -4.81 11.50 7.70
C SER A 94 -3.67 11.55 8.73
N GLU A 95 -3.86 10.97 9.91
CA GLU A 95 -2.86 10.85 10.96
C GLU A 95 -1.62 10.03 10.56
N LEU A 96 -1.75 9.14 9.56
CA LEU A 96 -0.63 8.36 9.06
C LEU A 96 0.42 9.20 8.31
N TRP A 97 0.08 10.42 7.96
CA TRP A 97 0.98 11.40 7.34
C TRP A 97 1.69 12.28 8.35
N ASP A 98 1.29 12.22 9.64
CA ASP A 98 2.00 12.89 10.72
C ASP A 98 3.17 12.00 11.21
N PRO A 99 4.44 12.42 11.03
CA PRO A 99 5.60 11.66 11.49
C PRO A 99 5.62 11.48 13.01
N ARG A 100 4.99 12.38 13.76
CA ARG A 100 4.89 12.31 15.23
C ARG A 100 3.98 11.16 15.63
N PHE A 101 2.79 11.11 15.03
CA PHE A 101 1.84 10.02 15.25
C PHE A 101 2.46 8.67 14.89
N VAL A 102 3.10 8.56 13.71
CA VAL A 102 3.74 7.32 13.27
C VAL A 102 4.82 6.85 14.25
N ARG A 103 5.66 7.76 14.75
CA ARG A 103 6.68 7.43 15.75
C ARG A 103 6.08 6.96 17.06
N GLN A 104 5.08 7.65 17.58
CA GLN A 104 4.39 7.29 18.82
C GLN A 104 3.68 5.94 18.68
N PHE A 105 2.98 5.73 17.56
CA PHE A 105 2.31 4.47 17.28
C PHE A 105 3.30 3.30 17.22
N LYS A 106 4.41 3.47 16.50
CA LYS A 106 5.47 2.44 16.42
C LYS A 106 6.06 2.13 17.79
N ALA A 107 6.37 3.14 18.58
CA ALA A 107 6.94 2.96 19.92
C ALA A 107 5.99 2.18 20.86
N LYS A 108 4.68 2.46 20.77
CA LYS A 108 3.68 1.84 21.64
C LYS A 108 3.23 0.46 21.18
N HIS A 109 3.00 0.29 19.88
CA HIS A 109 2.31 -0.88 19.34
C HIS A 109 3.16 -1.79 18.46
N CYS A 110 4.37 -1.39 18.09
CA CYS A 110 5.20 -2.15 17.19
C CYS A 110 6.52 -2.59 17.83
N VAL A 111 7.12 -3.58 17.22
CA VAL A 111 8.47 -4.05 17.50
C VAL A 111 9.26 -4.08 16.21
N GLU A 112 10.51 -3.63 16.26
CA GLU A 112 11.42 -3.72 15.13
C GLU A 112 12.04 -5.12 15.10
N VAL A 113 11.94 -5.79 13.97
CA VAL A 113 12.37 -7.18 13.79
C VAL A 113 13.33 -7.30 12.61
N TRP A 114 14.27 -8.22 12.73
CA TRP A 114 15.14 -8.60 11.63
C TRP A 114 14.45 -9.67 10.79
N CYS A 115 14.36 -9.44 9.48
CA CYS A 115 13.83 -10.42 8.55
C CYS A 115 14.88 -10.78 7.50
N GLN A 116 14.92 -12.06 7.16
CA GLN A 116 15.72 -12.60 6.09
C GLN A 116 14.84 -12.80 4.87
N THR A 117 15.15 -12.10 3.78
CA THR A 117 14.49 -12.29 2.49
C THR A 117 15.01 -13.53 1.80
N ALA A 118 14.07 -14.31 1.23
CA ALA A 118 14.39 -15.51 0.45
C ALA A 118 14.84 -15.20 -1.00
N ASP A 119 15.28 -13.98 -1.28
CA ASP A 119 15.81 -13.61 -2.60
C ASP A 119 17.11 -14.39 -2.84
N GLY A 120 16.94 -15.55 -3.47
CA GLY A 120 17.99 -16.51 -3.83
C GLY A 120 18.98 -16.02 -4.89
N LYS A 121 19.29 -14.74 -4.94
CA LYS A 121 20.47 -14.24 -5.64
C LYS A 121 21.70 -14.53 -4.78
N LYS A 122 22.23 -15.71 -4.94
CA LYS A 122 23.60 -16.05 -4.55
C LYS A 122 24.55 -15.09 -5.27
N TYR A 123 24.88 -13.99 -4.66
CA TYR A 123 26.12 -13.30 -5.01
C TYR A 123 27.25 -14.14 -4.46
N VAL A 124 28.03 -14.74 -5.36
CA VAL A 124 29.13 -15.67 -5.12
C VAL A 124 30.37 -14.95 -4.56
N TYR A 125 30.23 -13.99 -3.68
CA TYR A 125 31.34 -13.51 -2.84
C TYR A 125 30.75 -12.90 -1.57
N ASN A 126 31.05 -13.56 -0.46
CA ASN A 126 30.62 -13.23 0.92
C ASN A 126 29.11 -13.42 1.20
N THR A 127 28.86 -14.38 2.05
CA THR A 127 27.57 -14.77 2.65
C THR A 127 26.97 -13.64 3.51
N LEU A 128 26.68 -12.51 2.92
CA LEU A 128 25.86 -11.48 3.55
C LEU A 128 24.39 -11.85 3.29
N ILE A 129 23.86 -12.65 4.20
CA ILE A 129 22.43 -12.83 4.36
C ILE A 129 21.84 -11.43 4.46
N CYS A 130 21.11 -10.98 3.44
CA CYS A 130 20.56 -9.64 3.41
C CYS A 130 19.45 -9.55 4.47
N ARG A 131 19.81 -9.11 5.67
CA ARG A 131 18.87 -8.86 6.75
C ARG A 131 18.33 -7.45 6.59
N LYS A 132 17.01 -7.31 6.51
CA LYS A 132 16.34 -6.01 6.54
C LYS A 132 15.55 -5.88 7.82
N LYS A 133 15.46 -4.67 8.33
CA LYS A 133 14.63 -4.35 9.49
C LYS A 133 13.21 -4.04 9.03
N TYR A 134 12.24 -4.62 9.71
CA TYR A 134 10.82 -4.37 9.49
C TYR A 134 10.14 -4.03 10.82
N TRP A 135 9.00 -3.34 10.71
CA TRP A 135 8.15 -3.07 11.84
C TRP A 135 6.97 -4.03 11.83
N ARG A 136 6.76 -4.75 12.91
CA ARG A 136 5.61 -5.64 13.14
C ARG A 136 4.83 -5.15 14.35
N ARG A 137 3.50 -5.25 14.32
CA ARG A 137 2.71 -5.04 15.53
C ARG A 137 3.03 -6.15 16.53
N ARG A 138 2.98 -5.82 17.81
CA ARG A 138 3.28 -6.79 18.89
C ARG A 138 2.29 -7.94 18.90
N ASP A 139 1.03 -7.65 18.53
CA ASP A 139 -0.09 -8.59 18.52
C ASP A 139 -0.18 -9.43 17.24
N ASP A 140 0.63 -9.10 16.21
CA ASP A 140 0.65 -9.85 14.95
C ASP A 140 1.61 -11.04 15.05
N GLU A 141 1.32 -12.10 14.32
CA GLU A 141 2.21 -13.25 14.19
C GLU A 141 3.54 -12.87 13.53
N PRO A 142 4.63 -13.59 13.85
CA PRO A 142 5.93 -13.40 13.21
C PRO A 142 5.85 -13.56 11.69
N PHE A 143 6.60 -12.74 10.96
CA PHE A 143 6.65 -12.80 9.51
C PHE A 143 7.17 -14.16 9.02
N GLN A 144 6.40 -14.82 8.14
CA GLN A 144 6.75 -16.08 7.51
C GLN A 144 7.16 -15.89 6.05
N TYR A 145 6.52 -14.95 5.34
CA TYR A 145 6.69 -14.69 3.92
C TYR A 145 6.34 -13.23 3.59
N PRO A 146 6.99 -12.57 2.64
CA PRO A 146 8.11 -13.01 1.78
C PRO A 146 9.47 -12.99 2.50
N ALA A 147 9.52 -12.50 3.73
CA ALA A 147 10.72 -12.43 4.54
C ALA A 147 10.47 -13.09 5.90
N LYS A 148 11.26 -14.09 6.25
CA LYS A 148 11.17 -14.79 7.52
C LYS A 148 11.78 -13.96 8.64
N GLU A 149 11.04 -13.79 9.74
CA GLU A 149 11.55 -13.14 10.97
C GLU A 149 12.63 -14.00 11.61
N VAL A 150 13.76 -13.39 11.94
CA VAL A 150 14.94 -14.08 12.51
C VAL A 150 15.20 -13.66 13.96
N GLY A 151 14.68 -12.50 14.38
CA GLY A 151 14.83 -12.01 15.74
C GLY A 151 14.41 -10.56 15.89
N THR A 152 14.26 -10.10 17.13
CA THR A 152 13.97 -8.70 17.45
C THR A 152 15.24 -7.87 17.48
N VAL A 153 15.12 -6.60 17.10
CA VAL A 153 16.21 -5.63 17.26
C VAL A 153 16.26 -5.27 18.73
N GLY A 154 17.34 -5.66 19.42
CA GLY A 154 17.56 -5.27 20.81
C GLY A 154 17.58 -3.76 20.96
N LYS A 155 16.89 -3.22 21.96
CA LYS A 155 17.11 -1.85 22.40
C LYS A 155 18.51 -1.82 23.04
N THR A 156 19.48 -1.24 22.36
CA THR A 156 20.70 -0.74 22.97
C THR A 156 20.38 0.51 23.75
#